data_51a7f8f52ab2a752dce3975b45a5c9ca
#
_entry.id   51a7f8f52ab2a752dce3975b45a5c9ca
#
_cell.length_a   1.000
_cell.length_b   1.000
_cell.length_c   1.000
_cell.angle_alpha   90.00
_cell.angle_beta   90.00
_cell.angle_gamma   90.00
#
_symmetry.space_group_name_H-M   'P 1'
#
loop_
_entity.id
_entity.type
_entity.pdbx_description
1 polymer ?
#
loop_
_entity_poly.entity_id
_entity_poly.type
_entity_poly.pdbx_seq_one_letter_code
_entity_poly.pdbx_strand_id
1 'polypeptide(L)'
;MTTVASVWTHNQFIDGTAIRGQQLQLKIAAGNVPSFVNLQTGGWGDAIQGPLNSGQTPTMANFATLADLLSGCVTRVSTDACSQLFAAATPPTGSVPTDTLTAAQSIARYPWYQPQRVFALLEAFYPIPQGKTMRPVPYMPYLNFSPSAWVLPLKFDGGGYRAGGGAMFDSEGNLWVGDNFTVGWQGQDSLWQGNATKFDPNGKPLSPITTGFAGGGMQGNSFGTAVDAKDNAWFSTYGGKSIAVFDKNGKPLTPPEGITFNGQLGLMQGIIVAPNGDVWALGVSKRQLVHIPKGDWTRGRIVCEGDSAEPCKSFLGPFHLAIDQQDRIWVSNASDKVTRFPASDPTKVENFKTGIVNSGLNIDSQGNVWVTNRLGDGLLGMARLVDMAARLKLEGLESATEYMTRTMS
;
A
#
# COMPACT_ATOMS: atom_id res chain seq x y z
N MET A 1 11.79 19.16 -16.05
CA MET A 1 11.42 17.76 -15.75
C MET A 1 12.27 17.14 -14.64
N THR A 2 13.60 17.16 -14.68
CA THR A 2 14.47 16.53 -13.64
C THR A 2 14.19 17.01 -12.21
N THR A 3 13.95 18.32 -12.01
CA THR A 3 13.60 18.86 -10.70
C THR A 3 12.30 18.25 -10.15
N VAL A 4 11.25 18.15 -10.98
CA VAL A 4 9.98 17.52 -10.57
C VAL A 4 10.21 16.06 -10.23
N ALA A 5 10.87 15.27 -11.10
CA ALA A 5 11.16 13.86 -10.84
C ALA A 5 11.93 13.66 -9.53
N SER A 6 13.01 14.42 -9.33
CA SER A 6 13.85 14.31 -8.14
C SER A 6 13.11 14.74 -6.87
N VAL A 7 12.33 15.81 -6.92
CA VAL A 7 11.59 16.28 -5.73
C VAL A 7 10.49 15.30 -5.34
N TRP A 8 9.69 14.79 -6.29
CA TRP A 8 8.60 13.86 -5.97
C TRP A 8 9.10 12.51 -5.45
N THR A 9 10.26 12.03 -5.92
CA THR A 9 10.85 10.77 -5.43
C THR A 9 11.61 10.93 -4.11
N HIS A 10 12.21 12.10 -3.84
CA HIS A 10 13.03 12.33 -2.64
C HIS A 10 12.37 13.26 -1.62
N ASN A 11 11.12 13.66 -1.82
CA ASN A 11 10.44 14.71 -1.05
C ASN A 11 10.65 14.63 0.48
N GLN A 12 10.48 13.43 1.05
CA GLN A 12 10.62 13.20 2.50
C GLN A 12 12.08 13.21 2.99
N PHE A 13 13.04 13.12 2.08
CA PHE A 13 14.48 13.07 2.38
C PHE A 13 15.18 14.43 2.17
N ILE A 14 14.50 15.41 1.57
CA ILE A 14 15.05 16.74 1.34
C ILE A 14 14.97 17.56 2.64
N ASP A 15 16.16 17.96 3.14
CA ASP A 15 16.34 18.79 4.31
C ASP A 15 17.22 20.01 3.95
N GLY A 16 16.60 21.14 3.65
CA GLY A 16 17.28 22.31 3.09
C GLY A 16 18.00 21.98 1.79
N THR A 17 19.33 22.11 1.80
CA THR A 17 20.19 21.78 0.63
C THR A 17 20.75 20.35 0.66
N ALA A 18 20.38 19.55 1.66
CA ALA A 18 20.85 18.16 1.82
C ALA A 18 19.74 17.16 1.54
N ILE A 19 20.14 15.95 1.16
CA ILE A 19 19.26 14.76 1.08
C ILE A 19 19.70 13.82 2.17
N ARG A 20 18.80 13.45 3.11
CA ARG A 20 19.09 12.63 4.28
C ARG A 20 18.06 11.52 4.43
N GLY A 21 18.51 10.29 4.69
CA GLY A 21 17.66 9.12 4.91
C GLY A 21 18.47 7.85 5.08
N GLN A 22 17.79 6.75 5.30
CA GLN A 22 18.43 5.44 5.34
C GLN A 22 18.88 5.03 3.93
N GLN A 23 20.01 4.32 3.85
CA GLN A 23 20.64 3.97 2.56
C GLN A 23 19.68 3.28 1.58
N LEU A 24 18.91 2.29 2.03
CA LEU A 24 17.95 1.59 1.18
C LEU A 24 16.87 2.53 0.65
N GLN A 25 16.31 3.37 1.50
CA GLN A 25 15.27 4.33 1.13
C GLN A 25 15.78 5.35 0.08
N LEU A 26 16.97 5.87 0.27
CA LEU A 26 17.60 6.79 -0.69
C LEU A 26 17.90 6.09 -2.02
N LYS A 27 18.35 4.83 -1.98
CA LYS A 27 18.57 4.02 -3.19
C LYS A 27 17.27 3.82 -3.97
N ILE A 28 16.17 3.50 -3.27
CA ILE A 28 14.85 3.34 -3.88
C ILE A 28 14.36 4.65 -4.49
N ALA A 29 14.46 5.76 -3.75
CA ALA A 29 14.07 7.08 -4.24
C ALA A 29 14.84 7.48 -5.50
N ALA A 30 16.16 7.31 -5.49
CA ALA A 30 17.02 7.60 -6.65
C ALA A 30 16.70 6.68 -7.84
N GLY A 31 16.45 5.39 -7.58
CA GLY A 31 16.08 4.41 -8.59
C GLY A 31 14.72 4.70 -9.26
N ASN A 32 13.82 5.44 -8.61
CA ASN A 32 12.55 5.85 -9.18
C ASN A 32 12.61 7.09 -10.07
N VAL A 33 13.68 7.90 -10.01
CA VAL A 33 13.82 9.09 -10.88
C VAL A 33 13.77 8.74 -12.37
N PRO A 34 14.47 7.70 -12.87
CA PRO A 34 14.41 7.29 -14.26
C PRO A 34 13.01 6.87 -14.75
N SER A 35 12.12 6.48 -13.85
CA SER A 35 10.73 6.17 -14.23
C SER A 35 9.99 7.39 -14.79
N PHE A 36 10.37 8.60 -14.39
CA PHE A 36 9.78 9.87 -14.82
C PHE A 36 10.59 10.58 -15.90
N VAL A 37 11.92 10.54 -15.84
CA VAL A 37 12.80 11.32 -16.70
C VAL A 37 14.04 10.51 -17.10
N ASN A 38 14.38 10.55 -18.37
CA ASN A 38 15.65 10.02 -18.86
C ASN A 38 16.79 10.94 -18.43
N LEU A 39 17.65 10.46 -17.55
CA LEU A 39 18.73 11.26 -16.95
C LEU A 39 19.84 11.65 -17.93
N GLN A 40 19.96 10.97 -19.09
CA GLN A 40 20.98 11.27 -20.10
C GLN A 40 20.51 12.36 -21.06
N THR A 41 19.24 12.30 -21.47
CA THR A 41 18.68 13.20 -22.49
C THR A 41 17.87 14.35 -21.89
N GLY A 42 17.43 14.24 -20.63
CA GLY A 42 16.45 15.13 -20.03
C GLY A 42 15.02 14.94 -20.55
N GLY A 43 14.80 13.95 -21.42
CA GLY A 43 13.49 13.60 -21.97
C GLY A 43 12.64 12.76 -21.00
N TRP A 44 11.55 12.20 -21.52
CA TRP A 44 10.65 11.34 -20.75
C TRP A 44 11.31 10.03 -20.31
N GLY A 45 10.98 9.57 -19.11
CA GLY A 45 11.35 8.24 -18.63
C GLY A 45 10.44 7.15 -19.21
N ASP A 46 10.90 5.91 -19.20
CA ASP A 46 10.18 4.82 -19.85
C ASP A 46 8.86 4.46 -19.16
N ALA A 47 8.83 4.43 -17.83
CA ALA A 47 7.62 4.05 -17.10
C ALA A 47 6.48 5.05 -17.31
N ILE A 48 6.75 6.36 -17.25
CA ILE A 48 5.70 7.38 -17.42
C ILE A 48 5.14 7.44 -18.85
N GLN A 49 5.95 7.06 -19.86
CA GLN A 49 5.52 6.96 -21.25
C GLN A 49 4.74 5.67 -21.53
N GLY A 50 4.88 4.65 -20.69
CA GLY A 50 4.19 3.37 -20.87
C GLY A 50 2.66 3.55 -20.92
N PRO A 51 1.94 2.68 -21.67
CA PRO A 51 0.46 2.81 -21.87
C PRO A 51 -0.34 2.89 -20.57
N LEU A 52 0.12 2.23 -19.53
CA LEU A 52 -0.53 2.26 -18.21
C LEU A 52 -0.49 3.66 -17.57
N ASN A 53 0.53 4.45 -17.84
CA ASN A 53 0.75 5.75 -17.19
C ASN A 53 0.44 6.93 -18.12
N SER A 54 0.73 6.82 -19.41
CA SER A 54 0.44 7.89 -20.37
C SER A 54 -1.03 7.95 -20.81
N GLY A 55 -1.71 6.80 -20.85
CA GLY A 55 -3.08 6.68 -21.35
C GLY A 55 -4.15 6.37 -20.30
N GLN A 56 -3.78 5.78 -19.16
CA GLN A 56 -4.74 5.32 -18.15
C GLN A 56 -4.71 6.12 -16.85
N THR A 57 -3.72 7.00 -16.68
CA THR A 57 -3.61 7.89 -15.51
C THR A 57 -3.30 9.31 -15.95
N PRO A 58 -3.62 10.33 -15.14
CA PRO A 58 -3.25 11.71 -15.43
C PRO A 58 -1.78 12.02 -15.11
N THR A 59 -0.98 11.03 -14.72
CA THR A 59 0.37 11.24 -14.16
C THR A 59 1.29 11.99 -15.14
N MET A 60 1.28 11.62 -16.41
CA MET A 60 2.11 12.27 -17.42
C MET A 60 1.72 13.75 -17.60
N ALA A 61 0.42 14.06 -17.63
CA ALA A 61 -0.06 15.44 -17.75
C ALA A 61 0.19 16.26 -16.47
N ASN A 62 0.01 15.66 -15.28
CA ASN A 62 0.38 16.30 -14.01
C ASN A 62 1.87 16.64 -13.98
N PHE A 63 2.70 15.68 -14.34
CA PHE A 63 4.16 15.84 -14.36
C PHE A 63 4.60 16.94 -15.35
N ALA A 64 4.08 16.90 -16.58
CA ALA A 64 4.38 17.91 -17.61
C ALA A 64 3.97 19.31 -17.14
N THR A 65 2.73 19.46 -16.63
CA THR A 65 2.23 20.74 -16.13
C THR A 65 3.12 21.29 -15.01
N LEU A 66 3.50 20.46 -14.03
CA LEU A 66 4.45 20.88 -12.99
C LEU A 66 5.80 21.32 -13.57
N ALA A 67 6.31 20.59 -14.57
CA ALA A 67 7.55 20.94 -15.23
C ALA A 67 7.44 22.26 -16.01
N ASP A 68 6.30 22.51 -16.67
CA ASP A 68 5.99 23.77 -17.35
C ASP A 68 5.99 24.96 -16.38
N LEU A 69 5.33 24.82 -15.24
CA LEU A 69 5.25 25.88 -14.24
C LEU A 69 6.62 26.23 -13.65
N LEU A 70 7.45 25.23 -13.34
CA LEU A 70 8.81 25.46 -12.89
C LEU A 70 9.67 26.09 -14.01
N SER A 71 9.49 25.62 -15.26
CA SER A 71 10.19 26.19 -16.42
C SER A 71 9.81 27.65 -16.64
N GLY A 72 8.52 28.00 -16.48
CA GLY A 72 8.06 29.38 -16.63
C GLY A 72 8.76 30.36 -15.69
N CYS A 73 9.01 29.96 -14.43
CA CYS A 73 9.83 30.75 -13.50
C CYS A 73 11.30 30.81 -13.98
N VAL A 74 11.92 29.68 -14.32
CA VAL A 74 13.34 29.59 -14.71
C VAL A 74 13.63 30.40 -15.99
N THR A 75 12.77 30.28 -16.99
CA THR A 75 12.90 31.01 -18.26
C THR A 75 12.35 32.43 -18.23
N ARG A 76 11.74 32.84 -17.10
CA ARG A 76 11.18 34.17 -16.89
C ARG A 76 10.18 34.54 -17.99
N VAL A 77 9.16 33.66 -18.19
CA VAL A 77 8.07 33.94 -19.17
C VAL A 77 7.36 35.28 -18.91
N SER A 78 7.42 35.76 -17.67
CA SER A 78 7.10 37.13 -17.26
C SER A 78 8.10 37.57 -16.17
N THR A 79 8.19 38.86 -15.90
CA THR A 79 9.10 39.43 -14.90
C THR A 79 8.81 38.95 -13.49
N ASP A 80 7.57 38.61 -13.21
CA ASP A 80 7.05 38.19 -11.90
C ASP A 80 6.72 36.69 -11.82
N ALA A 81 7.06 35.89 -12.87
CA ALA A 81 6.73 34.46 -12.93
C ALA A 81 7.19 33.67 -11.69
N CYS A 82 8.41 33.94 -11.20
CA CYS A 82 8.90 33.26 -10.01
C CYS A 82 8.15 33.66 -8.74
N SER A 83 7.84 34.94 -8.55
CA SER A 83 7.06 35.40 -7.40
C SER A 83 5.63 34.84 -7.40
N GLN A 84 5.02 34.74 -8.58
CA GLN A 84 3.71 34.08 -8.74
C GLN A 84 3.78 32.59 -8.39
N LEU A 85 4.81 31.87 -8.88
CA LEU A 85 5.02 30.46 -8.53
C LEU A 85 5.20 30.26 -7.04
N PHE A 86 6.04 31.08 -6.39
CA PHE A 86 6.32 30.96 -4.97
C PHE A 86 5.08 31.27 -4.12
N ALA A 87 4.32 32.29 -4.49
CA ALA A 87 3.05 32.60 -3.84
C ALA A 87 2.04 31.45 -3.97
N ALA A 88 1.90 30.87 -5.18
CA ALA A 88 1.00 29.76 -5.42
C ALA A 88 1.41 28.45 -4.70
N ALA A 89 2.71 28.24 -4.52
CA ALA A 89 3.30 27.09 -3.83
C ALA A 89 3.40 27.25 -2.31
N THR A 90 2.93 28.37 -1.73
CA THR A 90 2.97 28.59 -0.28
C THR A 90 2.19 27.51 0.46
N PRO A 91 2.81 26.76 1.41
CA PRO A 91 2.17 25.69 2.15
C PRO A 91 1.12 26.20 3.14
N PRO A 92 0.26 25.32 3.70
CA PRO A 92 -0.73 25.72 4.71
C PRO A 92 -0.07 26.24 6.01
N THR A 93 1.14 25.77 6.29
CA THR A 93 1.97 26.17 7.43
C THR A 93 3.40 26.37 6.95
N GLY A 94 4.01 27.52 7.27
CA GLY A 94 5.37 27.83 6.88
C GLY A 94 5.50 29.11 6.04
N SER A 95 6.70 29.37 5.53
CA SER A 95 7.01 30.56 4.74
C SER A 95 6.79 30.35 3.25
N VAL A 96 6.65 31.47 2.53
CA VAL A 96 6.65 31.47 1.07
C VAL A 96 7.98 30.90 0.56
N PRO A 97 7.99 29.96 -0.38
CA PRO A 97 9.20 29.46 -1.03
C PRO A 97 10.01 30.60 -1.66
N THR A 98 11.33 30.45 -1.68
CA THR A 98 12.26 31.48 -2.21
C THR A 98 13.00 31.02 -3.47
N ASP A 99 12.85 29.75 -3.84
CA ASP A 99 13.46 29.15 -5.03
C ASP A 99 12.57 28.02 -5.58
N THR A 100 12.92 27.50 -6.76
CA THR A 100 12.14 26.46 -7.45
C THR A 100 12.17 25.09 -6.76
N LEU A 101 13.24 24.77 -6.02
CA LEU A 101 13.33 23.53 -5.25
C LEU A 101 12.34 23.55 -4.08
N THR A 102 12.36 24.61 -3.28
CA THR A 102 11.46 24.77 -2.13
C THR A 102 10.01 24.91 -2.57
N ALA A 103 9.73 25.55 -3.72
CA ALA A 103 8.39 25.59 -4.31
C ALA A 103 7.89 24.20 -4.72
N ALA A 104 8.70 23.44 -5.46
CA ALA A 104 8.36 22.08 -5.86
C ALA A 104 8.17 21.17 -4.63
N GLN A 105 9.04 21.28 -3.63
CA GLN A 105 8.95 20.52 -2.39
C GLN A 105 7.67 20.84 -1.59
N SER A 106 7.30 22.11 -1.54
CA SER A 106 6.05 22.54 -0.90
C SER A 106 4.83 21.89 -1.58
N ILE A 107 4.75 21.96 -2.91
CA ILE A 107 3.66 21.35 -3.67
C ILE A 107 3.63 19.81 -3.45
N ALA A 108 4.80 19.17 -3.46
CA ALA A 108 4.90 17.71 -3.27
C ALA A 108 4.53 17.26 -1.84
N ARG A 109 4.79 18.08 -0.82
CA ARG A 109 4.43 17.79 0.59
C ARG A 109 2.96 18.03 0.91
N TYR A 110 2.35 18.98 0.21
CA TYR A 110 0.94 19.36 0.41
C TYR A 110 0.16 19.30 -0.90
N PRO A 111 0.14 18.14 -1.60
CA PRO A 111 -0.36 18.05 -2.97
C PRO A 111 -1.85 18.37 -3.12
N TRP A 112 -2.63 18.20 -2.03
CA TRP A 112 -4.07 18.52 -1.96
C TRP A 112 -4.37 19.95 -1.51
N TYR A 113 -3.35 20.72 -1.10
CA TYR A 113 -3.59 22.06 -0.59
C TYR A 113 -3.74 23.08 -1.72
N GLN A 114 -4.97 23.52 -1.93
CA GLN A 114 -5.34 24.50 -2.94
C GLN A 114 -4.71 24.25 -4.34
N PRO A 115 -4.85 23.04 -4.91
CA PRO A 115 -4.16 22.66 -6.15
C PRO A 115 -4.52 23.58 -7.33
N GLN A 116 -5.71 24.19 -7.32
CA GLN A 116 -6.17 25.16 -8.32
C GLN A 116 -5.32 26.44 -8.36
N ARG A 117 -4.69 26.85 -7.25
CA ARG A 117 -3.80 28.02 -7.26
C ARG A 117 -2.56 27.79 -8.10
N VAL A 118 -1.98 26.59 -7.97
CA VAL A 118 -0.84 26.15 -8.78
C VAL A 118 -1.25 25.98 -10.23
N PHE A 119 -2.40 25.35 -10.48
CA PHE A 119 -2.92 25.16 -11.84
C PHE A 119 -3.20 26.46 -12.57
N ALA A 120 -3.70 27.50 -11.90
CA ALA A 120 -4.00 28.81 -12.49
C ALA A 120 -2.76 29.48 -13.12
N LEU A 121 -1.55 29.13 -12.68
CA LEU A 121 -0.32 29.63 -13.27
C LEU A 121 -0.13 29.16 -14.73
N LEU A 122 -0.76 28.07 -15.14
CA LEU A 122 -0.68 27.61 -16.53
C LEU A 122 -1.29 28.63 -17.49
N GLU A 123 -2.42 29.27 -17.10
CA GLU A 123 -2.99 30.38 -17.86
C GLU A 123 -2.10 31.63 -17.81
N ALA A 124 -1.56 31.97 -16.64
CA ALA A 124 -0.72 33.13 -16.45
C ALA A 124 0.59 33.06 -17.25
N PHE A 125 1.21 31.89 -17.30
CA PHE A 125 2.52 31.68 -17.93
C PHE A 125 2.43 31.33 -19.41
N TYR A 126 1.41 30.57 -19.79
CA TYR A 126 1.23 30.03 -21.14
C TYR A 126 -0.24 30.17 -21.60
N PRO A 127 -0.74 31.40 -21.76
CA PRO A 127 -2.10 31.62 -22.28
C PRO A 127 -2.24 31.02 -23.69
N ILE A 128 -3.44 30.57 -24.03
CA ILE A 128 -3.72 30.12 -25.40
C ILE A 128 -3.70 31.35 -26.32
N PRO A 129 -2.79 31.40 -27.33
CA PRO A 129 -2.74 32.54 -28.21
C PRO A 129 -4.02 32.67 -29.05
N GLN A 130 -4.37 33.91 -29.43
CA GLN A 130 -5.53 34.17 -30.24
C GLN A 130 -5.52 33.33 -31.54
N GLY A 131 -6.63 32.66 -31.85
CA GLY A 131 -6.75 31.77 -33.00
C GLY A 131 -6.02 30.43 -32.91
N LYS A 132 -5.49 30.07 -31.72
CA LYS A 132 -4.92 28.76 -31.46
C LYS A 132 -5.82 27.99 -30.48
N THR A 133 -5.61 26.65 -30.44
CA THR A 133 -6.33 25.74 -29.56
C THR A 133 -5.44 25.13 -28.47
N MET A 134 -4.14 25.41 -28.53
CA MET A 134 -3.14 24.82 -27.61
C MET A 134 -2.24 25.90 -27.02
N ARG A 135 -1.79 25.64 -25.79
CA ARG A 135 -0.81 26.47 -25.09
C ARG A 135 0.61 26.24 -25.62
N PRO A 136 1.44 27.26 -25.68
CA PRO A 136 2.85 27.14 -26.10
C PRO A 136 3.75 26.68 -24.96
N VAL A 137 3.40 25.56 -24.33
CA VAL A 137 4.16 24.96 -23.21
C VAL A 137 5.39 24.21 -23.69
N PRO A 138 6.47 24.14 -22.91
CA PRO A 138 7.64 23.35 -23.26
C PRO A 138 7.43 21.83 -23.17
N TYR A 139 6.48 21.35 -22.35
CA TYR A 139 6.23 19.93 -22.16
C TYR A 139 4.77 19.55 -22.39
N MET A 140 4.57 18.45 -23.12
CA MET A 140 3.25 17.90 -23.45
C MET A 140 3.11 16.46 -22.98
N PRO A 141 1.90 15.99 -22.60
CA PRO A 141 0.63 16.73 -22.52
C PRO A 141 0.54 17.57 -21.24
N TYR A 142 -0.20 18.67 -21.27
CA TYR A 142 -0.55 19.43 -20.08
C TYR A 142 -2.00 19.16 -19.64
N LEU A 143 -2.33 19.53 -18.40
CA LEU A 143 -3.68 19.42 -17.87
C LEU A 143 -4.61 20.48 -18.46
N ASN A 144 -5.85 20.08 -18.77
CA ASN A 144 -6.89 21.00 -19.21
C ASN A 144 -7.76 21.55 -18.07
N PHE A 145 -7.67 20.94 -16.88
CA PHE A 145 -8.38 21.35 -15.67
C PHE A 145 -7.52 21.04 -14.43
N SER A 146 -7.84 21.72 -13.33
CA SER A 146 -7.10 21.55 -12.08
C SER A 146 -7.24 20.12 -11.56
N PRO A 147 -6.14 19.48 -11.15
CA PRO A 147 -6.22 18.20 -10.44
C PRO A 147 -6.79 18.43 -9.04
N SER A 148 -7.31 17.37 -8.41
CA SER A 148 -7.68 17.38 -7.00
C SER A 148 -6.46 17.34 -6.07
N ALA A 149 -5.35 16.82 -6.57
CA ALA A 149 -4.06 16.80 -5.88
C ALA A 149 -2.91 16.64 -6.87
N TRP A 150 -1.76 17.26 -6.56
CA TRP A 150 -0.53 17.16 -7.34
C TRP A 150 0.25 15.90 -6.99
N VAL A 151 -0.34 14.72 -7.29
CA VAL A 151 0.30 13.41 -7.07
C VAL A 151 0.74 12.80 -8.41
N LEU A 152 1.80 12.01 -8.37
CA LEU A 152 2.41 11.38 -9.54
C LEU A 152 2.48 9.84 -9.38
N PRO A 153 1.32 9.15 -9.26
CA PRO A 153 1.30 7.70 -9.14
C PRO A 153 1.74 7.04 -10.43
N LEU A 154 2.57 6.00 -10.32
CA LEU A 154 2.92 5.13 -11.44
C LEU A 154 2.25 3.77 -11.26
N LYS A 155 1.71 3.24 -12.35
CA LYS A 155 1.18 1.88 -12.45
C LYS A 155 2.20 0.96 -13.07
N PHE A 156 2.34 -0.21 -12.48
CA PHE A 156 3.19 -1.29 -12.99
C PHE A 156 2.39 -2.58 -13.12
N ASP A 157 2.77 -3.44 -14.03
CA ASP A 157 2.19 -4.75 -14.27
C ASP A 157 3.25 -5.78 -14.66
N GLY A 158 2.82 -6.99 -14.98
CA GLY A 158 3.69 -8.09 -15.36
C GLY A 158 4.01 -9.04 -14.20
N GLY A 159 5.00 -9.91 -14.38
CA GLY A 159 5.40 -10.87 -13.36
C GLY A 159 4.33 -11.90 -13.00
N GLY A 160 3.32 -12.11 -13.87
CA GLY A 160 2.18 -12.98 -13.59
C GLY A 160 1.08 -12.33 -12.78
N TYR A 161 1.22 -11.02 -12.41
CA TYR A 161 0.22 -10.30 -11.62
C TYR A 161 -1.12 -10.19 -12.35
N ARG A 162 -2.20 -10.51 -11.66
CA ARG A 162 -3.57 -10.41 -12.18
C ARG A 162 -4.51 -9.75 -11.18
N ALA A 163 -4.77 -10.39 -10.06
CA ALA A 163 -5.69 -9.88 -9.03
C ALA A 163 -5.08 -10.14 -7.66
N GLY A 164 -4.34 -9.18 -7.15
CA GLY A 164 -3.60 -9.29 -5.90
C GLY A 164 -4.49 -9.53 -4.68
N GLY A 165 -4.02 -10.40 -3.80
CA GLY A 165 -4.48 -10.52 -2.43
C GLY A 165 -3.71 -9.59 -1.49
N GLY A 166 -3.07 -10.12 -0.46
CA GLY A 166 -2.18 -9.37 0.41
C GLY A 166 -0.82 -9.10 -0.21
N ALA A 167 -0.16 -8.07 0.27
CA ALA A 167 1.17 -7.66 -0.19
C ALA A 167 2.09 -7.38 1.00
N MET A 168 3.39 -7.70 0.84
CA MET A 168 4.41 -7.47 1.85
C MET A 168 5.76 -7.17 1.19
N PHE A 169 6.54 -6.29 1.83
CA PHE A 169 7.90 -5.99 1.38
C PHE A 169 8.92 -6.92 2.02
N ASP A 170 9.96 -7.30 1.27
CA ASP A 170 11.14 -7.97 1.79
C ASP A 170 12.20 -6.95 2.27
N SER A 171 13.33 -7.44 2.82
CA SER A 171 14.39 -6.58 3.37
C SER A 171 15.09 -5.71 2.33
N GLU A 172 15.00 -6.05 1.05
CA GLU A 172 15.53 -5.26 -0.06
C GLU A 172 14.52 -4.25 -0.62
N GLY A 173 13.28 -4.25 -0.07
CA GLY A 173 12.16 -3.39 -0.50
C GLY A 173 11.42 -3.94 -1.71
N ASN A 174 11.65 -5.19 -2.11
CA ASN A 174 10.84 -5.80 -3.16
C ASN A 174 9.45 -6.13 -2.62
N LEU A 175 8.44 -5.95 -3.46
CA LEU A 175 7.05 -6.23 -3.13
C LEU A 175 6.67 -7.65 -3.54
N TRP A 176 6.24 -8.46 -2.58
CA TRP A 176 5.62 -9.76 -2.81
C TRP A 176 4.10 -9.63 -2.77
N VAL A 177 3.42 -10.21 -3.75
CA VAL A 177 1.96 -10.22 -3.85
C VAL A 177 1.51 -11.63 -4.22
N GLY A 178 0.56 -12.18 -3.47
CA GLY A 178 -0.10 -13.39 -3.87
C GLY A 178 -1.29 -13.09 -4.79
N ASP A 179 -1.42 -13.80 -5.91
CA ASP A 179 -2.52 -13.64 -6.83
C ASP A 179 -3.73 -14.48 -6.40
N ASN A 180 -4.86 -13.82 -6.19
CA ASN A 180 -6.04 -14.39 -5.55
C ASN A 180 -7.02 -14.98 -6.57
N PHE A 181 -7.41 -14.17 -7.57
CA PHE A 181 -8.44 -14.56 -8.54
C PHE A 181 -7.96 -14.44 -9.98
N THR A 182 -8.59 -15.14 -10.90
CA THR A 182 -8.60 -14.77 -12.31
C THR A 182 -9.41 -13.49 -12.48
N VAL A 183 -8.86 -12.51 -13.18
CA VAL A 183 -9.50 -11.20 -13.38
C VAL A 183 -10.89 -11.37 -14.00
N GLY A 184 -11.87 -10.69 -13.43
CA GLY A 184 -13.26 -10.68 -13.89
C GLY A 184 -14.14 -11.78 -13.32
N TRP A 185 -13.59 -12.67 -12.46
CA TRP A 185 -14.38 -13.73 -11.85
C TRP A 185 -14.06 -13.94 -10.38
N GLN A 186 -15.10 -14.01 -9.56
CA GLN A 186 -15.01 -14.30 -8.13
C GLN A 186 -15.94 -15.46 -7.78
N GLY A 187 -15.48 -16.38 -6.93
CA GLY A 187 -16.32 -17.39 -6.30
C GLY A 187 -16.41 -18.76 -6.98
N GLN A 188 -15.62 -19.03 -8.02
CA GLN A 188 -15.47 -20.39 -8.56
C GLN A 188 -14.06 -20.93 -8.27
N ASP A 189 -13.97 -22.05 -7.58
CA ASP A 189 -12.72 -22.68 -7.16
C ASP A 189 -11.76 -22.97 -8.33
N SER A 190 -12.29 -23.28 -9.51
CA SER A 190 -11.51 -23.55 -10.72
C SER A 190 -10.79 -22.31 -11.30
N LEU A 191 -11.12 -21.11 -10.83
CA LEU A 191 -10.56 -19.85 -11.34
C LEU A 191 -9.60 -19.18 -10.37
N TRP A 192 -9.26 -19.84 -9.26
CA TRP A 192 -8.22 -19.38 -8.35
C TRP A 192 -6.86 -19.36 -9.02
N GLN A 193 -6.10 -18.28 -8.80
CA GLN A 193 -4.71 -18.24 -9.22
C GLN A 193 -3.85 -19.13 -8.33
N GLY A 194 -2.79 -19.67 -8.91
CA GLY A 194 -1.84 -20.53 -8.20
C GLY A 194 -0.42 -19.94 -8.22
N ASN A 195 -0.28 -18.62 -8.13
CA ASN A 195 1.00 -17.95 -8.28
C ASN A 195 1.18 -16.75 -7.33
N ALA A 196 2.43 -16.38 -7.12
CA ALA A 196 2.84 -15.15 -6.48
C ALA A 196 3.64 -14.27 -7.45
N THR A 197 3.52 -12.97 -7.29
CA THR A 197 4.25 -11.97 -8.07
C THR A 197 5.25 -11.26 -7.18
N LYS A 198 6.43 -10.94 -7.73
CA LYS A 198 7.45 -10.13 -7.08
C LYS A 198 7.84 -8.96 -7.97
N PHE A 199 7.85 -7.76 -7.41
CA PHE A 199 8.37 -6.55 -8.06
C PHE A 199 9.55 -5.99 -7.30
N ASP A 200 10.51 -5.42 -8.00
CA ASP A 200 11.54 -4.62 -7.36
C ASP A 200 10.95 -3.27 -6.88
N PRO A 201 11.69 -2.49 -6.06
CA PRO A 201 11.19 -1.22 -5.54
C PRO A 201 10.90 -0.15 -6.60
N ASN A 202 11.31 -0.37 -7.84
CA ASN A 202 11.10 0.53 -8.97
C ASN A 202 9.99 0.04 -9.91
N GLY A 203 9.28 -1.04 -9.51
CA GLY A 203 8.15 -1.60 -10.23
C GLY A 203 8.50 -2.60 -11.33
N LYS A 204 9.77 -2.99 -11.48
CA LYS A 204 10.16 -4.02 -12.43
C LYS A 204 9.79 -5.40 -11.89
N PRO A 205 9.06 -6.23 -12.66
CA PRO A 205 8.76 -7.59 -12.23
C PRO A 205 10.03 -8.44 -12.13
N LEU A 206 10.16 -9.15 -11.01
CA LEU A 206 11.23 -10.11 -10.73
C LEU A 206 10.76 -11.55 -10.86
N SER A 207 9.46 -11.79 -10.81
CA SER A 207 8.85 -13.09 -11.09
C SER A 207 8.66 -13.29 -12.60
N PRO A 208 8.50 -14.55 -13.08
CA PRO A 208 8.25 -14.86 -14.47
C PRO A 208 7.08 -14.06 -15.06
N ILE A 209 7.32 -13.42 -16.21
CA ILE A 209 6.46 -12.33 -16.71
C ILE A 209 4.99 -12.72 -16.93
N THR A 210 4.74 -13.97 -17.31
CA THR A 210 3.39 -14.46 -17.63
C THR A 210 2.77 -15.35 -16.55
N THR A 211 3.60 -16.04 -15.77
CA THR A 211 3.13 -17.10 -14.86
C THR A 211 3.30 -16.76 -13.38
N GLY A 212 4.15 -15.80 -13.04
CA GLY A 212 4.54 -15.63 -11.65
C GLY A 212 5.34 -16.81 -11.09
N PHE A 213 5.53 -16.84 -9.79
CA PHE A 213 6.09 -17.99 -9.06
C PHE A 213 4.95 -18.94 -8.67
N ALA A 214 5.11 -20.24 -8.93
CA ALA A 214 4.09 -21.25 -8.69
C ALA A 214 4.67 -22.50 -8.01
N GLY A 215 3.80 -23.37 -7.51
CA GLY A 215 4.19 -24.59 -6.78
C GLY A 215 4.08 -24.46 -5.27
N GLY A 216 4.56 -25.44 -4.52
CA GLY A 216 4.59 -25.41 -3.05
C GLY A 216 3.20 -25.35 -2.40
N GLY A 217 2.15 -25.85 -3.06
CA GLY A 217 0.77 -25.77 -2.57
C GLY A 217 0.07 -24.44 -2.83
N MET A 218 0.68 -23.57 -3.66
CA MET A 218 0.10 -22.27 -4.01
C MET A 218 -1.12 -22.47 -4.91
N GLN A 219 -2.31 -22.19 -4.38
CA GLN A 219 -3.57 -22.24 -5.14
C GLN A 219 -4.54 -21.24 -4.55
N GLY A 220 -4.82 -20.16 -5.30
CA GLY A 220 -5.69 -19.10 -4.85
C GLY A 220 -5.22 -18.49 -3.53
N ASN A 221 -4.25 -17.59 -3.60
CA ASN A 221 -3.85 -16.85 -2.42
C ASN A 221 -5.02 -16.02 -1.89
N SER A 222 -5.02 -15.75 -0.61
CA SER A 222 -5.95 -14.82 0.02
C SER A 222 -5.28 -13.47 0.32
N PHE A 223 -5.75 -12.76 1.32
CA PHE A 223 -5.11 -11.54 1.80
C PHE A 223 -3.90 -11.78 2.72
N GLY A 224 -3.46 -13.02 2.86
CA GLY A 224 -2.33 -13.36 3.70
C GLY A 224 -1.04 -13.50 2.90
N THR A 225 -0.19 -12.48 2.99
CA THR A 225 1.19 -12.50 2.52
C THR A 225 2.07 -11.98 3.64
N ALA A 226 3.11 -12.71 3.99
CA ALA A 226 4.09 -12.31 5.01
C ALA A 226 5.51 -12.63 4.51
N VAL A 227 6.51 -11.95 5.06
CA VAL A 227 7.93 -12.18 4.74
C VAL A 227 8.67 -12.39 6.05
N ASP A 228 9.49 -13.42 6.12
CA ASP A 228 10.31 -13.72 7.29
C ASP A 228 11.69 -13.02 7.25
N ALA A 229 12.45 -13.13 8.35
CA ALA A 229 13.77 -12.50 8.47
C ALA A 229 14.83 -13.07 7.50
N LYS A 230 14.52 -14.13 6.76
CA LYS A 230 15.37 -14.71 5.70
C LYS A 230 14.90 -14.31 4.31
N ASP A 231 13.93 -13.39 4.22
CA ASP A 231 13.24 -12.99 3.01
C ASP A 231 12.46 -14.12 2.32
N ASN A 232 12.07 -15.17 3.06
CA ASN A 232 11.12 -16.13 2.53
C ASN A 232 9.71 -15.54 2.58
N ALA A 233 8.99 -15.70 1.48
CA ALA A 233 7.61 -15.23 1.35
C ALA A 233 6.62 -16.36 1.70
N TRP A 234 5.73 -16.07 2.64
CA TRP A 234 4.70 -16.96 3.17
C TRP A 234 3.33 -16.54 2.65
N PHE A 235 2.58 -17.48 2.14
CA PHE A 235 1.25 -17.25 1.59
C PHE A 235 0.23 -18.19 2.21
N SER A 236 -0.88 -17.61 2.69
CA SER A 236 -2.05 -18.39 3.03
C SER A 236 -2.87 -18.63 1.77
N THR A 237 -3.20 -19.89 1.44
CA THR A 237 -3.89 -20.21 0.20
C THR A 237 -5.36 -20.56 0.46
N TYR A 238 -6.26 -19.79 -0.14
CA TYR A 238 -7.69 -19.95 0.05
C TYR A 238 -8.18 -21.21 -0.68
N GLY A 239 -7.93 -21.29 -1.99
CA GLY A 239 -8.32 -22.45 -2.80
C GLY A 239 -7.56 -23.72 -2.43
N GLY A 240 -6.27 -23.63 -2.16
CA GLY A 240 -5.40 -24.76 -1.81
C GLY A 240 -5.61 -25.30 -0.39
N LYS A 241 -6.21 -24.54 0.50
CA LYS A 241 -6.35 -24.91 1.93
C LYS A 241 -5.01 -25.29 2.55
N SER A 242 -3.99 -24.51 2.23
CA SER A 242 -2.58 -24.76 2.58
C SER A 242 -1.86 -23.46 2.92
N ILE A 243 -0.62 -23.58 3.37
CA ILE A 243 0.32 -22.47 3.46
C ILE A 243 1.48 -22.80 2.51
N ALA A 244 1.80 -21.88 1.61
CA ALA A 244 2.92 -22.00 0.68
C ALA A 244 4.06 -21.08 1.12
N VAL A 245 5.32 -21.54 0.93
CA VAL A 245 6.50 -20.76 1.26
C VAL A 245 7.46 -20.78 0.07
N PHE A 246 7.97 -19.62 -0.29
CA PHE A 246 8.98 -19.44 -1.34
C PHE A 246 10.23 -18.80 -0.75
N ASP A 247 11.41 -19.19 -1.24
CA ASP A 247 12.63 -18.45 -0.95
C ASP A 247 12.62 -17.07 -1.65
N LYS A 248 13.58 -16.23 -1.30
CA LYS A 248 13.72 -14.89 -1.89
C LYS A 248 13.83 -14.84 -3.41
N ASN A 249 14.18 -15.95 -4.06
CA ASN A 249 14.31 -16.09 -5.51
C ASN A 249 13.06 -16.71 -6.16
N GLY A 250 12.03 -17.02 -5.37
CA GLY A 250 10.79 -17.61 -5.86
C GLY A 250 10.79 -19.11 -6.04
N LYS A 251 11.78 -19.81 -5.45
CA LYS A 251 11.77 -21.27 -5.40
C LYS A 251 10.85 -21.74 -4.26
N PRO A 252 9.88 -22.62 -4.52
CA PRO A 252 9.05 -23.18 -3.45
C PRO A 252 9.88 -24.00 -2.47
N LEU A 253 9.68 -23.75 -1.18
CA LEU A 253 10.32 -24.46 -0.07
C LEU A 253 9.42 -25.55 0.52
N THR A 254 8.11 -25.39 0.39
CA THR A 254 7.09 -26.34 0.84
C THR A 254 6.86 -27.45 -0.19
N PRO A 255 6.36 -28.64 0.25
CA PRO A 255 5.94 -29.72 -0.66
C PRO A 255 4.92 -29.25 -1.71
N PRO A 256 4.72 -30.01 -2.80
CA PRO A 256 3.75 -29.65 -3.84
C PRO A 256 2.32 -29.36 -3.36
N GLU A 257 1.89 -30.05 -2.29
CA GLU A 257 0.60 -29.83 -1.62
C GLU A 257 0.61 -28.64 -0.62
N GLY A 258 1.77 -28.09 -0.32
CA GLY A 258 1.95 -27.07 0.71
C GLY A 258 1.93 -27.65 2.14
N ILE A 259 1.83 -26.77 3.13
CA ILE A 259 1.62 -27.12 4.53
C ILE A 259 0.10 -27.24 4.72
N THR A 260 -0.40 -28.49 4.92
CA THR A 260 -1.85 -28.78 5.01
C THR A 260 -2.27 -29.32 6.38
N PHE A 261 -1.32 -29.67 7.24
CA PHE A 261 -1.56 -30.41 8.50
C PHE A 261 -2.43 -31.66 8.25
N ASN A 262 -1.99 -32.51 7.30
CA ASN A 262 -2.71 -33.71 6.88
C ASN A 262 -4.13 -33.42 6.35
N GLY A 263 -4.30 -32.31 5.60
CA GLY A 263 -5.58 -31.91 5.02
C GLY A 263 -6.58 -31.32 6.03
N GLN A 264 -6.12 -30.96 7.23
CA GLN A 264 -7.00 -30.43 8.28
C GLN A 264 -7.28 -28.94 8.11
N LEU A 265 -6.47 -28.20 7.32
CA LEU A 265 -6.71 -26.78 7.10
C LEU A 265 -8.00 -26.51 6.34
N GLY A 266 -8.69 -25.44 6.73
CA GLY A 266 -9.81 -24.86 5.98
C GLY A 266 -9.31 -23.85 4.93
N LEU A 267 -10.24 -23.04 4.40
CA LEU A 267 -9.89 -21.90 3.53
C LEU A 267 -9.03 -20.93 4.33
N MET A 268 -7.75 -20.81 3.96
CA MET A 268 -6.80 -19.97 4.68
C MET A 268 -6.92 -18.51 4.25
N GLN A 269 -6.81 -17.56 5.18
CA GLN A 269 -7.05 -16.15 4.92
C GLN A 269 -5.88 -15.24 5.31
N GLY A 270 -5.65 -14.99 6.56
CA GLY A 270 -4.57 -14.15 7.05
C GLY A 270 -3.33 -14.94 7.44
N ILE A 271 -2.14 -14.34 7.30
CA ILE A 271 -0.87 -14.88 7.79
C ILE A 271 0.06 -13.73 8.19
N ILE A 272 0.80 -13.89 9.29
CA ILE A 272 1.88 -12.98 9.70
C ILE A 272 3.09 -13.77 10.18
N VAL A 273 4.25 -13.13 10.10
CA VAL A 273 5.47 -13.54 10.78
C VAL A 273 5.75 -12.57 11.92
N ALA A 274 5.79 -13.08 13.12
CA ALA A 274 6.10 -12.30 14.33
C ALA A 274 7.59 -11.95 14.38
N PRO A 275 8.00 -10.89 15.10
CA PRO A 275 9.41 -10.51 15.25
C PRO A 275 10.31 -11.62 15.82
N ASN A 276 9.75 -12.51 16.61
CA ASN A 276 10.46 -13.67 17.16
C ASN A 276 10.61 -14.82 16.14
N GLY A 277 10.05 -14.68 14.91
CA GLY A 277 10.06 -15.66 13.83
C GLY A 277 8.90 -16.68 13.86
N ASP A 278 8.00 -16.61 14.82
CA ASP A 278 6.80 -17.43 14.84
C ASP A 278 5.84 -17.01 13.74
N VAL A 279 5.22 -17.98 13.07
CA VAL A 279 4.22 -17.71 12.04
C VAL A 279 2.84 -18.04 12.57
N TRP A 280 1.91 -17.11 12.37
CA TRP A 280 0.52 -17.26 12.75
C TRP A 280 -0.37 -17.13 11.50
N ALA A 281 -1.34 -18.03 11.36
CA ALA A 281 -2.25 -18.01 10.23
C ALA A 281 -3.70 -18.32 10.63
N LEU A 282 -4.64 -17.84 9.82
CA LEU A 282 -6.08 -17.97 10.04
C LEU A 282 -6.73 -18.83 8.96
N GLY A 283 -7.56 -19.77 9.39
CA GLY A 283 -8.49 -20.50 8.53
C GLY A 283 -9.91 -19.94 8.71
N VAL A 284 -10.44 -19.26 7.69
CA VAL A 284 -11.75 -18.57 7.80
C VAL A 284 -12.92 -19.54 7.86
N SER A 285 -12.93 -20.58 6.99
CA SER A 285 -14.08 -21.48 6.89
C SER A 285 -14.29 -22.39 8.11
N LYS A 286 -13.20 -22.68 8.84
CA LYS A 286 -13.23 -23.48 10.05
C LYS A 286 -12.96 -22.67 11.32
N ARG A 287 -12.81 -21.36 11.21
CA ARG A 287 -12.39 -20.50 12.32
C ARG A 287 -11.17 -21.04 13.04
N GLN A 288 -10.09 -21.26 12.30
CA GLN A 288 -8.84 -21.86 12.81
C GLN A 288 -7.80 -20.79 13.13
N LEU A 289 -7.03 -21.06 14.17
CA LEU A 289 -5.76 -20.40 14.44
C LEU A 289 -4.63 -21.44 14.30
N VAL A 290 -3.66 -21.12 13.46
CA VAL A 290 -2.48 -21.94 13.22
C VAL A 290 -1.26 -21.25 13.81
N HIS A 291 -0.36 -21.99 14.45
CA HIS A 291 0.91 -21.52 14.96
C HIS A 291 2.06 -22.41 14.45
N ILE A 292 3.08 -21.80 13.89
CA ILE A 292 4.29 -22.45 13.37
C ILE A 292 5.50 -21.82 14.09
N PRO A 293 6.07 -22.48 15.12
CA PRO A 293 7.18 -21.93 15.90
C PRO A 293 8.42 -21.70 15.06
N LYS A 294 8.97 -20.48 15.05
CA LYS A 294 10.19 -20.08 14.33
C LYS A 294 10.17 -20.41 12.83
N GLY A 295 9.00 -20.45 12.23
CA GLY A 295 8.84 -20.84 10.84
C GLY A 295 9.10 -22.33 10.54
N ASP A 296 9.29 -23.15 11.56
CA ASP A 296 9.45 -24.60 11.42
C ASP A 296 8.08 -25.28 11.38
N TRP A 297 7.58 -25.50 10.18
CA TRP A 297 6.25 -26.08 9.99
C TRP A 297 6.14 -27.57 10.42
N THR A 298 7.27 -28.28 10.59
CA THR A 298 7.24 -29.66 11.15
C THR A 298 6.79 -29.65 12.61
N ARG A 299 6.93 -28.51 13.29
CA ARG A 299 6.50 -28.27 14.67
C ARG A 299 5.20 -27.46 14.74
N GLY A 300 4.66 -27.13 13.58
CA GLY A 300 3.42 -26.36 13.48
C GLY A 300 2.21 -27.15 13.99
N ARG A 301 1.19 -26.41 14.42
CA ARG A 301 -0.07 -27.00 14.90
C ARG A 301 -1.27 -26.08 14.66
N ILE A 302 -2.43 -26.67 14.58
CA ILE A 302 -3.70 -25.97 14.74
C ILE A 302 -3.91 -25.75 16.25
N VAL A 303 -3.93 -24.51 16.69
CA VAL A 303 -4.08 -24.12 18.09
C VAL A 303 -5.50 -24.36 18.58
N CYS A 304 -6.47 -23.99 17.76
CA CYS A 304 -7.89 -24.18 17.98
C CYS A 304 -8.68 -24.12 16.67
N GLU A 305 -9.89 -24.66 16.69
CA GLU A 305 -10.84 -24.67 15.58
C GLU A 305 -12.29 -24.52 16.08
N GLY A 306 -13.08 -23.68 15.42
CA GLY A 306 -14.49 -23.50 15.68
C GLY A 306 -14.77 -23.11 17.14
N ASP A 307 -15.68 -23.83 17.77
CA ASP A 307 -16.07 -23.61 19.18
C ASP A 307 -15.27 -24.45 20.18
N SER A 308 -14.17 -25.09 19.72
CA SER A 308 -13.37 -25.99 20.57
C SER A 308 -12.72 -25.29 21.75
N ALA A 309 -12.17 -24.10 21.52
CA ALA A 309 -11.47 -23.30 22.54
C ALA A 309 -11.33 -21.82 22.09
N GLU A 310 -10.97 -20.94 23.01
CA GLU A 310 -10.48 -19.61 22.68
C GLU A 310 -9.08 -19.69 22.02
N PRO A 311 -8.73 -18.79 21.10
CA PRO A 311 -9.54 -17.63 20.65
C PRO A 311 -10.52 -17.97 19.53
N CYS A 312 -10.54 -19.17 18.99
CA CYS A 312 -11.34 -19.56 17.84
C CYS A 312 -12.85 -19.44 18.12
N LYS A 313 -13.28 -19.72 19.33
CA LYS A 313 -14.66 -19.51 19.78
C LYS A 313 -15.11 -18.06 19.63
N SER A 314 -14.21 -17.12 19.86
CA SER A 314 -14.47 -15.67 19.71
C SER A 314 -14.39 -15.20 18.25
N PHE A 315 -13.90 -15.99 17.32
CA PHE A 315 -13.82 -15.61 15.91
C PHE A 315 -15.18 -15.66 15.22
N LEU A 316 -15.47 -14.64 14.43
CA LEU A 316 -16.64 -14.57 13.57
C LEU A 316 -16.22 -14.29 12.13
N GLY A 317 -15.71 -15.31 11.43
CA GLY A 317 -15.09 -15.15 10.11
C GLY A 317 -13.76 -14.42 10.20
N PRO A 318 -12.72 -15.01 10.83
CA PRO A 318 -11.42 -14.36 10.98
C PRO A 318 -10.80 -14.08 9.61
N PHE A 319 -10.37 -12.83 9.38
CA PHE A 319 -10.01 -12.37 8.07
C PHE A 319 -8.52 -11.99 7.95
N HIS A 320 -8.06 -11.06 8.76
CA HIS A 320 -6.67 -10.59 8.76
C HIS A 320 -6.13 -10.54 10.19
N LEU A 321 -4.81 -10.57 10.33
CA LEU A 321 -4.18 -10.46 11.65
C LEU A 321 -2.94 -9.57 11.59
N ALA A 322 -2.62 -8.95 12.73
CA ALA A 322 -1.40 -8.20 12.97
C ALA A 322 -0.91 -8.48 14.39
N ILE A 323 0.35 -8.17 14.64
CA ILE A 323 0.97 -8.29 15.97
C ILE A 323 1.47 -6.92 16.42
N ASP A 324 1.22 -6.57 17.66
CA ASP A 324 1.68 -5.31 18.25
C ASP A 324 3.01 -5.44 18.99
N GLN A 325 3.55 -4.32 19.45
CA GLN A 325 4.84 -4.25 20.15
C GLN A 325 4.84 -4.95 21.54
N GLN A 326 3.69 -5.37 22.03
CA GLN A 326 3.52 -6.14 23.26
C GLN A 326 3.28 -7.64 22.99
N ASP A 327 3.61 -8.13 21.78
CA ASP A 327 3.37 -9.50 21.32
C ASP A 327 1.91 -9.96 21.46
N ARG A 328 0.96 -9.04 21.23
CA ARG A 328 -0.47 -9.37 21.20
C ARG A 328 -0.91 -9.47 19.75
N ILE A 329 -1.64 -10.52 19.44
CA ILE A 329 -2.20 -10.78 18.13
C ILE A 329 -3.59 -10.15 18.08
N TRP A 330 -3.82 -9.37 17.02
CA TRP A 330 -5.09 -8.75 16.70
C TRP A 330 -5.68 -9.41 15.47
N VAL A 331 -6.94 -9.79 15.52
CA VAL A 331 -7.65 -10.48 14.44
C VAL A 331 -8.88 -9.68 14.06
N SER A 332 -8.95 -9.24 12.80
CA SER A 332 -10.20 -8.70 12.24
C SER A 332 -11.15 -9.85 11.93
N ASN A 333 -12.43 -9.66 12.27
CA ASN A 333 -13.46 -10.63 11.95
C ASN A 333 -14.38 -10.05 10.86
N ALA A 334 -14.95 -10.90 10.00
CA ALA A 334 -15.98 -10.49 9.05
C ALA A 334 -17.31 -10.16 9.80
N SER A 335 -17.20 -9.36 10.85
CA SER A 335 -18.25 -8.91 11.76
C SER A 335 -17.92 -7.53 12.32
N ASP A 336 -18.66 -7.06 13.29
CA ASP A 336 -18.48 -5.77 13.96
C ASP A 336 -17.45 -5.76 15.08
N LYS A 337 -16.56 -6.75 15.15
CA LYS A 337 -15.57 -6.83 16.23
C LYS A 337 -14.18 -7.22 15.76
N VAL A 338 -13.18 -6.78 16.51
CA VAL A 338 -11.79 -7.22 16.46
C VAL A 338 -11.49 -8.01 17.73
N THR A 339 -10.79 -9.12 17.58
CA THR A 339 -10.38 -9.99 18.68
C THR A 339 -8.89 -9.80 18.94
N ARG A 340 -8.46 -9.66 20.21
CA ARG A 340 -7.07 -9.55 20.62
C ARG A 340 -6.74 -10.61 21.66
N PHE A 341 -5.51 -11.14 21.62
CA PHE A 341 -4.98 -12.05 22.64
C PHE A 341 -3.44 -11.99 22.67
N PRO A 342 -2.79 -12.29 23.81
CA PRO A 342 -1.36 -12.44 23.89
C PRO A 342 -0.89 -13.67 23.08
N ALA A 343 0.20 -13.55 22.32
CA ALA A 343 0.79 -14.69 21.59
C ALA A 343 1.22 -15.83 22.54
N SER A 344 1.64 -15.48 23.77
CA SER A 344 2.05 -16.45 24.80
C SER A 344 0.90 -17.24 25.41
N ASP A 345 -0.33 -16.68 25.39
CA ASP A 345 -1.52 -17.33 25.92
C ASP A 345 -2.77 -16.94 25.12
N PRO A 346 -3.02 -17.62 23.99
CA PRO A 346 -4.15 -17.29 23.11
C PRO A 346 -5.52 -17.46 23.76
N THR A 347 -5.63 -18.05 24.93
CA THR A 347 -6.92 -18.22 25.65
C THR A 347 -7.40 -16.92 26.32
N LYS A 348 -6.50 -15.96 26.55
CA LYS A 348 -6.83 -14.67 27.16
C LYS A 348 -7.33 -13.67 26.13
N VAL A 349 -8.59 -13.80 25.78
CA VAL A 349 -9.22 -13.05 24.70
C VAL A 349 -9.85 -11.75 25.19
N GLU A 350 -9.67 -10.69 24.41
CA GLU A 350 -10.40 -9.44 24.51
C GLU A 350 -11.06 -9.15 23.16
N ASN A 351 -12.30 -8.65 23.17
CA ASN A 351 -13.06 -8.28 21.98
C ASN A 351 -13.37 -6.78 21.99
N PHE A 352 -13.17 -6.12 20.87
CA PHE A 352 -13.44 -4.70 20.67
C PHE A 352 -14.49 -4.53 19.59
N LYS A 353 -15.55 -3.79 19.89
CA LYS A 353 -16.57 -3.45 18.91
C LYS A 353 -16.01 -2.39 17.96
N THR A 354 -16.24 -2.58 16.67
CA THR A 354 -15.76 -1.70 15.59
C THR A 354 -16.91 -1.34 14.64
N GLY A 355 -16.64 -1.18 13.34
CA GLY A 355 -17.68 -0.95 12.34
C GLY A 355 -18.51 -2.20 12.02
N ILE A 356 -19.06 -2.26 10.81
CA ILE A 356 -20.07 -3.25 10.45
C ILE A 356 -19.46 -4.60 10.07
N VAL A 357 -18.50 -4.62 9.13
CA VAL A 357 -17.78 -5.83 8.71
C VAL A 357 -16.31 -5.51 8.49
N ASN A 358 -15.47 -6.02 9.35
CA ASN A 358 -14.03 -5.78 9.27
C ASN A 358 -13.36 -6.64 8.19
N SER A 359 -12.29 -6.11 7.59
CA SER A 359 -11.45 -6.85 6.65
C SER A 359 -9.97 -6.67 6.97
N GLY A 360 -9.30 -5.70 6.35
CA GLY A 360 -7.90 -5.43 6.64
C GLY A 360 -7.66 -4.90 8.05
N LEU A 361 -6.52 -5.23 8.63
CA LEU A 361 -6.07 -4.73 9.93
C LEU A 361 -4.56 -4.49 9.87
N ASN A 362 -4.11 -3.37 10.41
CA ASN A 362 -2.69 -3.06 10.54
C ASN A 362 -2.43 -2.20 11.79
N ILE A 363 -1.19 -2.16 12.23
CA ILE A 363 -0.76 -1.44 13.43
C ILE A 363 0.35 -0.48 13.05
N ASP A 364 0.21 0.80 13.38
CA ASP A 364 1.23 1.79 13.10
C ASP A 364 2.36 1.79 14.16
N SER A 365 3.41 2.56 13.90
CA SER A 365 4.58 2.66 14.80
C SER A 365 4.26 3.27 16.17
N GLN A 366 3.10 3.92 16.30
CA GLN A 366 2.61 4.49 17.57
C GLN A 366 1.72 3.49 18.33
N GLY A 367 1.51 2.28 17.79
CA GLY A 367 0.64 1.26 18.36
C GLY A 367 -0.86 1.48 18.08
N ASN A 368 -1.21 2.39 17.17
CA ASN A 368 -2.60 2.55 16.76
C ASN A 368 -3.00 1.39 15.84
N VAL A 369 -4.17 0.81 16.10
CA VAL A 369 -4.72 -0.27 15.30
C VAL A 369 -5.71 0.31 14.29
N TRP A 370 -5.43 0.10 13.00
CA TRP A 370 -6.26 0.55 11.89
C TRP A 370 -7.04 -0.62 11.32
N VAL A 371 -8.33 -0.46 11.18
CA VAL A 371 -9.23 -1.51 10.67
C VAL A 371 -10.06 -0.95 9.52
N THR A 372 -10.12 -1.69 8.42
CA THR A 372 -10.98 -1.35 7.29
C THR A 372 -12.32 -2.08 7.37
N ASN A 373 -13.41 -1.38 7.08
CA ASN A 373 -14.75 -1.95 7.03
C ASN A 373 -15.19 -2.21 5.59
N ARG A 374 -15.79 -3.38 5.32
CA ARG A 374 -16.18 -3.81 3.95
C ARG A 374 -17.57 -3.36 3.54
N LEU A 375 -18.48 -3.18 4.49
CA LEU A 375 -19.89 -2.87 4.22
C LEU A 375 -20.31 -1.62 4.99
N GLY A 376 -20.96 -0.73 4.28
CA GLY A 376 -21.50 0.54 4.72
C GLY A 376 -21.51 1.47 3.53
N ASP A 377 -22.62 1.60 2.83
CA ASP A 377 -22.92 2.59 1.77
C ASP A 377 -21.82 2.83 0.69
N GLY A 378 -21.06 1.79 0.33
CA GLY A 378 -20.04 1.85 -0.71
C GLY A 378 -18.76 2.61 -0.34
N LEU A 379 -18.62 3.12 0.88
CA LEU A 379 -17.42 3.78 1.38
C LEU A 379 -16.61 2.83 2.27
N LEU A 380 -15.33 2.63 1.90
CA LEU A 380 -14.33 2.00 2.77
C LEU A 380 -14.02 2.96 3.93
N GLY A 381 -14.66 2.75 5.07
CA GLY A 381 -14.33 3.47 6.29
C GLY A 381 -13.05 2.90 6.92
N MET A 382 -12.09 3.75 7.27
CA MET A 382 -10.97 3.38 8.16
C MET A 382 -11.28 3.86 9.58
N ALA A 383 -11.29 2.95 10.54
CA ALA A 383 -11.40 3.28 11.95
C ALA A 383 -10.04 3.09 12.64
N ARG A 384 -9.60 4.10 13.37
CA ARG A 384 -8.43 4.03 14.25
C ARG A 384 -8.85 3.47 15.60
N LEU A 385 -8.38 2.30 15.96
CA LEU A 385 -8.53 1.73 17.31
C LEU A 385 -7.35 2.19 18.18
N VAL A 386 -7.40 3.41 18.66
CA VAL A 386 -6.47 3.89 19.70
C VAL A 386 -7.12 3.60 21.02
N ASP A 387 -6.55 2.72 21.82
CA ASP A 387 -7.05 2.44 23.20
C ASP A 387 -8.51 2.87 23.42
N MET A 388 -9.36 2.40 22.50
CA MET A 388 -10.73 2.89 22.33
C MET A 388 -11.56 2.63 23.58
N ALA A 389 -11.21 1.58 24.35
CA ALA A 389 -11.89 1.32 25.60
C ALA A 389 -11.69 2.44 26.63
N ALA A 390 -10.51 3.09 26.65
CA ALA A 390 -10.24 4.23 27.53
C ALA A 390 -10.84 5.53 27.00
N ARG A 391 -10.80 5.78 25.68
CA ARG A 391 -11.36 7.01 25.07
C ARG A 391 -12.89 6.99 24.96
N LEU A 392 -13.50 5.89 24.56
CA LEU A 392 -14.96 5.76 24.54
C LEU A 392 -15.54 5.97 25.95
N LYS A 393 -14.83 5.50 26.98
CA LYS A 393 -15.22 5.72 28.38
C LYS A 393 -15.04 7.17 28.85
N LEU A 394 -14.04 7.90 28.32
CA LEU A 394 -13.78 9.32 28.62
C LEU A 394 -14.72 10.27 27.86
N GLU A 395 -15.16 9.89 26.65
CA GLU A 395 -15.99 10.75 25.79
C GLU A 395 -17.48 10.37 25.79
N GLY A 396 -17.86 9.32 26.53
CA GLY A 396 -19.25 8.87 26.64
C GLY A 396 -19.82 8.34 25.32
N LEU A 397 -18.97 7.78 24.46
CA LEU A 397 -19.33 7.26 23.14
C LEU A 397 -19.49 5.74 23.18
N GLU A 398 -20.52 5.21 22.53
CA GLU A 398 -20.81 3.78 22.50
C GLU A 398 -20.20 3.04 21.31
N SER A 399 -19.71 3.76 20.28
CA SER A 399 -19.16 3.16 19.06
C SER A 399 -18.09 4.01 18.36
N ALA A 400 -17.24 3.36 17.55
CA ALA A 400 -16.26 4.03 16.68
C ALA A 400 -16.91 4.94 15.64
N THR A 401 -18.10 4.60 15.17
CA THR A 401 -18.86 5.39 14.20
C THR A 401 -19.23 6.75 14.80
N GLU A 402 -19.63 6.78 16.06
CA GLU A 402 -19.98 8.00 16.79
C GLU A 402 -18.78 8.92 17.01
N TYR A 403 -17.60 8.33 17.29
CA TYR A 403 -16.32 9.05 17.37
C TYR A 403 -15.93 9.69 16.04
N MET A 404 -16.04 8.96 14.94
CA MET A 404 -15.72 9.44 13.59
C MET A 404 -16.65 10.58 13.15
N THR A 405 -17.94 10.49 13.46
CA THR A 405 -18.91 11.54 13.14
C THR A 405 -18.61 12.85 13.87
N ARG A 406 -18.15 12.79 15.13
CA ARG A 406 -17.77 13.98 15.91
C ARG A 406 -16.43 14.60 15.52
N THR A 407 -15.48 13.81 14.99
CA THR A 407 -14.15 14.31 14.62
C THR A 407 -14.06 14.82 13.19
N MET A 408 -15.05 14.49 12.34
CA MET A 408 -15.15 14.96 10.97
C MET A 408 -16.15 16.12 10.77
N SER A 409 -16.92 16.48 11.79
CA SER A 409 -17.76 17.68 11.84
C SER A 409 -16.99 18.87 12.45
#